data_54ebb364ed4a9deb490c406c7ec8c731
#
_entry.id   54ebb364ed4a9deb490c406c7ec8c731
#
_cell.length_a   1.000
_cell.length_b   1.000
_cell.length_c   1.000
_cell.angle_alpha   90.00
_cell.angle_beta   90.00
_cell.angle_gamma   90.00
#
_symmetry.space_group_name_H-M   'P 1'
#
loop_
_entity.id
_entity.type
_entity.pdbx_description
1 polymer ?
#
loop_
_entity_poly.entity_id
_entity_poly.type
_entity_poly.pdbx_seq_one_letter_code
_entity_poly.pdbx_strand_id
1 'polypeptide(L)'
;MLDDLFRIIKICLSAGSATTQTDKPMASTFSHWPHSNFDLGSAYVPLPETVLNDLMADEVQDISTLTSDWATELMNDRLYSGNGFFILDGSSYKELDPDQRIHLTKRLAPCLGKPIVHHSKHLKQDLVTNVKDAGVRFTSSKDQNFSSSNQEAIEHTESTELPNPIGAFLLHNIQPAYKGGANRFVNAYTLLDRLAEIDPANIDVLRRPFFFDTARGERVESPIVSYDDQGNLDFRWMYAFIENGRPYTKHWDDQVQSVIDATLSTMEELRITVTLARGDIIVVNNRMMLHARDAFENHPDHPPRWLLRTWFK
;
A
#
# COMPACT_ATOMS: atom_id res chain seq x y z
N MET A 1 -31.42 35.75 17.73
CA MET A 1 -30.19 35.11 17.19
C MET A 1 -29.97 33.67 17.68
N LEU A 2 -30.81 33.11 18.54
CA LEU A 2 -30.79 31.69 18.93
C LEU A 2 -31.96 30.87 18.34
N ASP A 3 -32.98 31.53 17.80
CA ASP A 3 -34.18 30.90 17.24
C ASP A 3 -34.05 30.51 15.75
N ASP A 4 -33.10 31.05 15.02
CA ASP A 4 -32.89 30.76 13.61
C ASP A 4 -32.05 29.51 13.37
N LEU A 5 -31.30 29.03 14.37
CA LEU A 5 -30.48 27.83 14.28
C LEU A 5 -31.30 26.55 14.45
N PHE A 6 -32.46 26.62 15.10
CA PHE A 6 -33.35 25.47 15.30
C PHE A 6 -34.32 25.21 14.14
N ARG A 7 -34.44 26.13 13.20
CA ARG A 7 -35.32 26.04 12.04
C ARG A 7 -34.70 25.25 10.87
N ILE A 8 -33.38 25.21 10.79
CA ILE A 8 -32.64 24.51 9.70
C ILE A 8 -32.51 23.02 9.97
N ILE A 9 -32.56 22.58 11.25
CA ILE A 9 -32.43 21.16 11.63
C ILE A 9 -33.74 20.38 11.44
N LYS A 10 -34.87 21.05 11.28
CA LYS A 10 -36.19 20.41 11.16
C LYS A 10 -36.68 20.11 9.75
N ILE A 11 -35.94 20.53 8.70
CA ILE A 11 -36.34 20.33 7.29
C ILE A 11 -35.67 19.10 6.64
N CYS A 12 -34.68 18.48 7.30
CA CYS A 12 -33.98 17.29 6.76
C CYS A 12 -34.48 15.94 7.30
N LEU A 13 -35.59 15.90 8.04
CA LEU A 13 -36.10 14.65 8.64
C LEU A 13 -37.47 14.18 8.14
N SER A 14 -37.93 14.62 6.96
CA SER A 14 -39.16 14.10 6.39
C SER A 14 -39.11 14.07 4.88
N ALA A 15 -38.52 13.03 4.32
CA ALA A 15 -38.92 12.38 3.05
C ALA A 15 -37.86 11.35 2.64
N GLY A 16 -38.22 10.11 2.50
CA GLY A 16 -37.39 9.11 1.87
C GLY A 16 -37.68 7.69 2.36
N SER A 17 -38.75 7.11 1.83
CA SER A 17 -38.98 5.67 1.90
C SER A 17 -37.73 4.91 1.47
N ALA A 18 -37.27 3.98 2.31
CA ALA A 18 -36.23 3.02 1.99
C ALA A 18 -36.68 2.13 0.81
N THR A 19 -36.22 2.45 -0.38
CA THR A 19 -36.12 1.46 -1.44
C THR A 19 -34.82 0.71 -1.18
N THR A 20 -34.96 -0.58 -0.85
CA THR A 20 -33.84 -1.54 -0.88
C THR A 20 -33.34 -1.63 -2.31
N GLN A 21 -32.36 -0.81 -2.65
CA GLN A 21 -31.60 -0.95 -3.85
C GLN A 21 -30.67 -2.14 -3.59
N THR A 22 -30.95 -3.27 -4.24
CA THR A 22 -30.02 -4.39 -4.32
C THR A 22 -28.82 -3.89 -5.09
N ASP A 23 -27.74 -3.53 -4.36
CA ASP A 23 -26.46 -3.20 -4.94
C ASP A 23 -25.96 -4.40 -5.76
N LYS A 24 -26.18 -4.34 -7.07
CA LYS A 24 -25.38 -5.14 -7.98
C LYS A 24 -23.94 -4.62 -7.81
N PRO A 25 -22.97 -5.50 -7.49
CA PRO A 25 -21.59 -5.09 -7.49
C PRO A 25 -21.28 -4.52 -8.88
N MET A 26 -20.89 -3.24 -8.96
CA MET A 26 -20.33 -2.70 -10.18
C MET A 26 -19.10 -3.55 -10.49
N ALA A 27 -19.04 -4.12 -11.69
CA ALA A 27 -17.87 -4.86 -12.12
C ALA A 27 -16.65 -3.92 -11.99
N SER A 28 -15.75 -4.26 -11.07
CA SER A 28 -14.54 -3.47 -10.90
C SER A 28 -13.75 -3.49 -12.21
N THR A 29 -13.26 -2.34 -12.62
CA THR A 29 -12.38 -2.22 -13.79
C THR A 29 -10.98 -2.77 -13.50
N PHE A 30 -10.71 -3.14 -12.25
CA PHE A 30 -9.43 -3.68 -11.80
C PHE A 30 -9.25 -5.14 -12.19
N SER A 31 -8.03 -5.48 -12.59
CA SER A 31 -7.67 -6.85 -12.89
C SER A 31 -7.55 -7.65 -11.59
N HIS A 32 -8.37 -8.68 -11.47
CA HIS A 32 -8.18 -9.71 -10.47
C HIS A 32 -7.02 -10.60 -10.89
N TRP A 33 -6.15 -10.96 -9.98
CA TRP A 33 -5.10 -11.90 -10.31
C TRP A 33 -5.69 -13.30 -10.46
N PRO A 34 -5.35 -14.04 -11.52
CA PRO A 34 -5.71 -15.46 -11.58
C PRO A 34 -5.03 -16.18 -10.42
N HIS A 35 -5.80 -17.00 -9.68
CA HIS A 35 -5.38 -17.67 -8.44
C HIS A 35 -4.12 -18.53 -8.55
N SER A 36 -3.62 -18.84 -9.73
CA SER A 36 -2.52 -19.78 -9.92
C SER A 36 -1.42 -19.34 -10.88
N ASN A 37 -1.59 -18.27 -11.65
CA ASN A 37 -0.66 -17.94 -12.75
C ASN A 37 -0.55 -16.43 -12.99
N PHE A 38 -0.25 -15.60 -11.95
CA PHE A 38 0.07 -14.22 -12.20
C PHE A 38 1.37 -14.14 -13.01
N ASP A 39 1.30 -13.60 -14.22
CA ASP A 39 2.49 -13.31 -15.02
C ASP A 39 3.21 -12.09 -14.49
N LEU A 40 4.21 -12.33 -13.64
CA LEU A 40 5.04 -11.25 -13.07
C LEU A 40 5.75 -10.44 -14.16
N GLY A 41 6.06 -11.05 -15.30
CA GLY A 41 6.68 -10.35 -16.44
C GLY A 41 5.82 -9.21 -16.95
N SER A 42 4.50 -9.34 -16.88
CA SER A 42 3.56 -8.28 -17.30
C SER A 42 3.59 -7.03 -16.40
N ALA A 43 4.13 -7.14 -15.18
CA ALA A 43 4.26 -6.00 -14.27
C ALA A 43 5.53 -5.17 -14.54
N TYR A 44 6.50 -5.70 -15.27
CA TYR A 44 7.72 -4.97 -15.62
C TYR A 44 7.47 -4.00 -16.78
N VAL A 45 7.92 -2.77 -16.60
CA VAL A 45 7.81 -1.68 -17.57
C VAL A 45 9.21 -1.08 -17.78
N PRO A 46 9.69 -0.98 -19.02
CA PRO A 46 10.95 -0.29 -19.29
C PRO A 46 10.80 1.20 -19.01
N LEU A 47 11.82 1.82 -18.41
CA LEU A 47 11.89 3.27 -18.33
C LEU A 47 12.44 3.79 -19.67
N PRO A 48 11.66 4.57 -20.46
CA PRO A 48 12.13 5.07 -21.74
C PRO A 48 13.37 5.96 -21.59
N GLU A 49 14.33 5.86 -22.49
CA GLU A 49 15.57 6.63 -22.46
C GLU A 49 15.31 8.14 -22.44
N THR A 50 14.33 8.60 -23.21
CA THR A 50 13.93 10.02 -23.23
C THR A 50 13.42 10.50 -21.88
N VAL A 51 12.63 9.67 -21.19
CA VAL A 51 12.13 9.94 -19.83
C VAL A 51 13.28 9.90 -18.82
N LEU A 52 14.17 8.91 -18.92
CA LEU A 52 15.35 8.82 -18.03
C LEU A 52 16.22 10.07 -18.16
N ASN A 53 16.53 10.50 -19.41
CA ASN A 53 17.35 11.69 -19.65
C ASN A 53 16.70 12.96 -19.08
N ASP A 54 15.40 13.11 -19.18
CA ASP A 54 14.64 14.23 -18.60
C ASP A 54 14.67 14.20 -17.04
N LEU A 55 14.49 13.02 -16.46
CA LEU A 55 14.55 12.83 -15.01
C LEU A 55 15.98 13.00 -14.46
N MET A 56 17.00 12.76 -15.26
CA MET A 56 18.43 12.93 -14.88
C MET A 56 18.96 14.33 -15.16
N ALA A 57 18.17 15.22 -15.76
CA ALA A 57 18.54 16.62 -15.96
C ALA A 57 18.67 17.36 -14.60
N ASP A 58 19.29 18.53 -14.62
CA ASP A 58 19.49 19.35 -13.43
C ASP A 58 18.17 19.67 -12.72
N GLU A 59 18.18 19.72 -11.38
CA GLU A 59 16.99 19.98 -10.55
C GLU A 59 16.26 21.29 -10.89
N VAL A 60 16.96 22.23 -11.51
CA VAL A 60 16.42 23.55 -11.92
C VAL A 60 15.55 23.45 -13.18
N GLN A 61 15.67 22.36 -13.95
CA GLN A 61 14.87 22.17 -15.16
C GLN A 61 13.52 21.56 -14.79
N ASP A 62 12.45 22.14 -15.34
CA ASP A 62 11.11 21.58 -15.25
C ASP A 62 11.03 20.23 -15.95
N ILE A 63 10.24 19.32 -15.41
CA ILE A 63 9.93 18.05 -16.05
C ILE A 63 9.14 18.32 -17.33
N SER A 64 9.52 17.66 -18.42
CA SER A 64 8.83 17.81 -19.69
C SER A 64 7.40 17.28 -19.65
N THR A 65 6.55 17.82 -20.52
CA THR A 65 5.18 17.33 -20.70
C THR A 65 5.17 15.86 -21.10
N LEU A 66 6.13 15.44 -21.98
CA LEU A 66 6.26 14.03 -22.37
C LEU A 66 6.43 13.09 -21.18
N THR A 67 7.32 13.43 -20.23
CA THR A 67 7.56 12.63 -19.02
C THR A 67 6.34 12.64 -18.10
N SER A 68 5.67 13.78 -17.94
CA SER A 68 4.47 13.91 -17.13
C SER A 68 3.29 13.11 -17.70
N ASP A 69 3.09 13.14 -19.01
CA ASP A 69 2.04 12.40 -19.70
C ASP A 69 2.30 10.89 -19.61
N TRP A 70 3.55 10.45 -19.88
CA TRP A 70 3.96 9.06 -19.71
C TRP A 70 3.70 8.54 -18.28
N ALA A 71 4.07 9.31 -17.27
CA ALA A 71 3.86 8.92 -15.87
C ALA A 71 2.36 8.82 -15.53
N THR A 72 1.56 9.76 -16.02
CA THR A 72 0.10 9.78 -15.84
C THR A 72 -0.56 8.56 -16.48
N GLU A 73 -0.20 8.24 -17.73
CA GLU A 73 -0.70 7.06 -18.44
C GLU A 73 -0.31 5.77 -17.69
N LEU A 74 0.96 5.65 -17.26
CA LEU A 74 1.45 4.51 -16.52
C LEU A 74 0.69 4.29 -15.19
N MET A 75 0.45 5.37 -14.44
CA MET A 75 -0.33 5.31 -13.20
C MET A 75 -1.77 4.86 -13.46
N ASN A 76 -2.43 5.41 -14.48
CA ASN A 76 -3.80 5.05 -14.82
C ASN A 76 -3.90 3.59 -15.25
N ASP A 77 -3.06 3.15 -16.20
CA ASP A 77 -3.17 1.85 -16.83
C ASP A 77 -2.68 0.71 -15.94
N ARG A 78 -1.63 0.94 -15.13
CA ARG A 78 -0.99 -0.13 -14.37
C ARG A 78 -1.40 -0.13 -12.91
N LEU A 79 -1.51 1.06 -12.29
CA LEU A 79 -1.76 1.16 -10.86
C LEU A 79 -3.25 1.22 -10.53
N TYR A 80 -4.02 2.04 -11.28
CA TYR A 80 -5.43 2.29 -10.95
C TYR A 80 -6.40 1.39 -11.72
N SER A 81 -6.10 1.04 -12.96
CA SER A 81 -6.97 0.17 -13.78
C SER A 81 -6.36 -1.21 -14.05
N GLY A 82 -5.10 -1.43 -13.67
CA GLY A 82 -4.36 -2.66 -13.92
C GLY A 82 -4.18 -3.53 -12.67
N ASN A 83 -2.99 -4.10 -12.55
CA ASN A 83 -2.67 -5.09 -11.50
C ASN A 83 -2.56 -4.51 -10.07
N GLY A 84 -2.62 -3.19 -9.91
CA GLY A 84 -2.41 -2.51 -8.62
C GLY A 84 -0.94 -2.28 -8.27
N PHE A 85 -0.03 -2.71 -9.11
CA PHE A 85 1.39 -2.38 -9.03
C PHE A 85 2.07 -2.51 -10.39
N PHE A 86 3.24 -1.87 -10.52
CA PHE A 86 4.17 -2.08 -11.64
C PHE A 86 5.61 -1.92 -11.16
N ILE A 87 6.56 -2.43 -11.97
CA ILE A 87 7.98 -2.37 -11.68
C ILE A 87 8.68 -1.69 -12.86
N LEU A 88 9.32 -0.54 -12.63
CA LEU A 88 10.24 0.02 -13.61
C LEU A 88 11.53 -0.80 -13.56
N ASP A 89 11.88 -1.36 -14.71
CA ASP A 89 13.05 -2.22 -14.86
C ASP A 89 14.35 -1.40 -14.71
N GLY A 90 15.10 -1.70 -13.67
CA GLY A 90 16.37 -1.05 -13.35
C GLY A 90 17.52 -1.36 -14.31
N SER A 91 17.34 -2.29 -15.24
CA SER A 91 18.41 -2.71 -16.19
C SER A 91 18.86 -1.59 -17.11
N SER A 92 17.95 -0.67 -17.49
CA SER A 92 18.24 0.47 -18.37
C SER A 92 19.09 1.57 -17.72
N TYR A 93 19.19 1.59 -16.38
CA TYR A 93 19.96 2.56 -15.59
C TYR A 93 20.78 1.91 -14.47
N LYS A 94 21.20 0.67 -14.70
CA LYS A 94 22.02 -0.11 -13.73
C LYS A 94 23.33 0.55 -13.37
N GLU A 95 23.90 1.36 -14.28
CA GLU A 95 25.18 2.04 -14.10
C GLU A 95 25.09 3.29 -13.20
N LEU A 96 23.86 3.76 -12.86
CA LEU A 96 23.70 4.89 -11.96
C LEU A 96 24.23 4.54 -10.56
N ASP A 97 25.02 5.44 -10.01
CA ASP A 97 25.47 5.37 -8.62
C ASP A 97 24.33 5.66 -7.62
N PRO A 98 24.53 5.46 -6.32
CA PRO A 98 23.49 5.70 -5.32
C PRO A 98 22.94 7.13 -5.30
N ASP A 99 23.77 8.16 -5.49
CA ASP A 99 23.34 9.56 -5.46
C ASP A 99 22.50 9.90 -6.69
N GLN A 100 22.91 9.41 -7.86
CA GLN A 100 22.14 9.50 -9.10
C GLN A 100 20.76 8.79 -8.98
N ARG A 101 20.69 7.65 -8.30
CA ARG A 101 19.43 6.95 -8.04
C ARG A 101 18.54 7.71 -7.06
N ILE A 102 19.11 8.38 -6.06
CA ILE A 102 18.36 9.28 -5.17
C ILE A 102 17.79 10.45 -5.97
N HIS A 103 18.60 11.05 -6.85
CA HIS A 103 18.17 12.12 -7.75
C HIS A 103 17.02 11.65 -8.65
N LEU A 104 17.19 10.51 -9.35
CA LEU A 104 16.13 9.90 -10.16
C LEU A 104 14.82 9.73 -9.35
N THR A 105 14.90 9.18 -8.13
CA THR A 105 13.72 8.97 -7.29
C THR A 105 13.02 10.29 -6.95
N LYS A 106 13.79 11.33 -6.60
CA LYS A 106 13.24 12.65 -6.24
C LYS A 106 12.55 13.33 -7.42
N ARG A 107 13.09 13.15 -8.63
CA ARG A 107 12.52 13.70 -9.86
C ARG A 107 11.30 12.92 -10.35
N LEU A 108 11.33 11.60 -10.24
CA LEU A 108 10.25 10.72 -10.66
C LEU A 108 9.02 10.82 -9.74
N ALA A 109 9.23 10.90 -8.43
CA ALA A 109 8.12 10.85 -7.48
C ALA A 109 7.02 11.90 -7.74
N PRO A 110 7.30 13.19 -7.98
CA PRO A 110 6.27 14.17 -8.31
C PRO A 110 5.51 13.89 -9.61
N CYS A 111 6.11 13.16 -10.57
CA CYS A 111 5.44 12.77 -11.81
C CYS A 111 4.40 11.68 -11.59
N LEU A 112 4.64 10.79 -10.62
CA LEU A 112 3.74 9.66 -10.30
C LEU A 112 2.57 10.07 -9.41
N GLY A 113 2.61 11.22 -8.75
CA GLY A 113 1.53 11.66 -7.88
C GLY A 113 1.95 12.78 -6.94
N LYS A 114 1.11 13.08 -5.94
CA LYS A 114 1.42 14.08 -4.93
C LYS A 114 2.20 13.42 -3.77
N PRO A 115 3.52 13.62 -3.68
CA PRO A 115 4.30 13.02 -2.60
C PRO A 115 3.90 13.57 -1.23
N ILE A 116 3.99 12.72 -0.21
CA ILE A 116 3.69 13.07 1.18
C ILE A 116 4.98 13.00 1.98
N VAL A 117 5.26 14.05 2.75
CA VAL A 117 6.37 14.04 3.70
C VAL A 117 6.07 13.05 4.83
N HIS A 118 6.95 12.11 5.05
CA HIS A 118 6.82 11.15 6.14
C HIS A 118 7.11 11.84 7.47
N HIS A 119 6.09 12.01 8.31
CA HIS A 119 6.23 12.56 9.66
C HIS A 119 6.64 11.46 10.66
N SER A 120 7.90 11.08 10.64
CA SER A 120 8.47 10.29 11.75
C SER A 120 9.16 11.23 12.72
N LYS A 121 8.91 11.09 14.03
CA LYS A 121 9.58 11.86 15.08
C LYS A 121 11.12 11.70 15.06
N HIS A 122 11.64 10.74 14.30
CA HIS A 122 13.05 10.33 14.29
C HIS A 122 13.75 10.49 12.94
N LEU A 123 13.03 10.87 11.86
CA LEU A 123 13.60 11.04 10.52
C LEU A 123 13.49 12.50 10.10
N LYS A 124 14.52 13.03 9.40
CA LYS A 124 14.39 14.29 8.68
C LYS A 124 13.14 14.24 7.81
N GLN A 125 12.34 15.30 7.85
CA GLN A 125 11.21 15.48 6.94
C GLN A 125 11.75 15.54 5.50
N ASP A 126 11.69 14.41 4.79
CA ASP A 126 12.08 14.31 3.39
C ASP A 126 10.96 13.58 2.63
N LEU A 127 10.82 13.90 1.35
CA LEU A 127 9.92 13.19 0.43
C LEU A 127 10.39 11.76 0.17
N VAL A 128 11.69 11.52 0.30
CA VAL A 128 12.33 10.23 0.09
C VAL A 128 12.94 9.75 1.39
N THR A 129 12.47 8.62 1.90
CA THR A 129 12.94 8.01 3.14
C THR A 129 13.75 6.75 2.88
N ASN A 130 14.76 6.50 3.73
CA ASN A 130 15.57 5.31 3.66
C ASN A 130 14.89 4.13 4.38
N VAL A 131 14.86 2.97 3.73
CA VAL A 131 14.45 1.68 4.30
C VAL A 131 15.70 0.80 4.40
N LYS A 132 16.27 0.74 5.60
CA LYS A 132 17.52 0.02 5.92
C LYS A 132 17.39 -0.67 7.28
N ASP A 133 18.08 -1.80 7.45
CA ASP A 133 18.23 -2.38 8.79
C ASP A 133 19.05 -1.42 9.67
N ALA A 134 18.41 -0.85 10.68
CA ALA A 134 19.03 -0.01 11.70
C ALA A 134 19.30 -0.78 13.01
N GLY A 135 19.26 -2.11 12.96
CA GLY A 135 19.43 -2.97 14.14
C GLY A 135 18.20 -3.06 15.04
N VAL A 136 17.07 -2.46 14.63
CA VAL A 136 15.82 -2.58 15.39
C VAL A 136 15.34 -4.03 15.35
N ARG A 137 15.00 -4.57 16.52
CA ARG A 137 14.44 -5.91 16.67
C ARG A 137 13.18 -5.81 17.51
N PHE A 138 12.07 -6.30 16.97
CA PHE A 138 10.82 -6.39 17.70
C PHE A 138 10.60 -7.81 18.22
N THR A 139 10.16 -7.90 19.45
CA THR A 139 9.88 -9.17 20.14
C THR A 139 8.38 -9.41 20.30
N SER A 140 7.56 -8.44 19.91
CA SER A 140 6.10 -8.52 19.98
C SER A 140 5.43 -7.84 18.80
N SER A 141 4.18 -8.20 18.53
CA SER A 141 3.32 -7.54 17.53
C SER A 141 3.09 -6.05 17.78
N LYS A 142 3.37 -5.58 19.01
CA LYS A 142 3.13 -4.17 19.40
C LYS A 142 4.17 -3.20 18.89
N ASP A 143 5.35 -3.66 18.50
CA ASP A 143 6.52 -2.83 18.19
C ASP A 143 7.05 -3.03 16.77
N GLN A 144 6.18 -3.21 15.79
CA GLN A 144 6.56 -3.52 14.43
C GLN A 144 7.04 -2.26 13.68
N ASN A 145 8.36 -2.08 13.62
CA ASN A 145 9.00 -1.10 12.74
C ASN A 145 9.73 -1.85 11.62
N PHE A 146 8.98 -2.29 10.63
CA PHE A 146 9.47 -3.09 9.52
C PHE A 146 10.55 -2.38 8.69
N SER A 147 10.47 -1.05 8.55
CA SER A 147 11.39 -0.28 7.73
C SER A 147 12.82 -0.20 8.28
N SER A 148 13.01 -0.47 9.58
CA SER A 148 14.29 -0.37 10.28
C SER A 148 14.80 -1.72 10.81
N SER A 149 14.18 -2.82 10.41
CA SER A 149 14.49 -4.18 10.85
C SER A 149 14.77 -5.11 9.67
N ASN A 150 15.59 -6.14 9.91
CA ASN A 150 15.77 -7.24 8.97
C ASN A 150 14.81 -8.42 9.23
N GLN A 151 13.95 -8.33 10.24
CA GLN A 151 12.92 -9.32 10.51
C GLN A 151 11.83 -9.30 9.44
N GLU A 152 11.06 -10.36 9.34
CA GLU A 152 9.93 -10.44 8.43
C GLU A 152 8.93 -9.30 8.69
N ALA A 153 8.42 -8.73 7.60
CA ALA A 153 7.24 -7.86 7.61
C ALA A 153 6.05 -8.69 7.11
N ILE A 154 5.02 -8.81 7.94
CA ILE A 154 3.79 -9.53 7.58
C ILE A 154 2.93 -8.70 6.61
N GLU A 155 1.97 -9.34 5.95
CA GLU A 155 1.05 -8.72 5.01
C GLU A 155 0.30 -7.55 5.65
N HIS A 156 0.41 -6.36 5.03
CA HIS A 156 -0.25 -5.13 5.51
C HIS A 156 -0.47 -4.12 4.39
N THR A 157 -1.31 -3.14 4.67
CA THR A 157 -1.36 -1.86 3.96
C THR A 157 -0.73 -0.77 4.82
N GLU A 158 -0.09 0.22 4.20
CA GLU A 158 0.63 1.29 4.89
C GLU A 158 -0.32 2.27 5.59
N SER A 159 0.14 2.84 6.73
CA SER A 159 -0.51 3.93 7.46
C SER A 159 -1.95 3.65 7.92
N THR A 160 -2.24 2.42 8.28
CA THR A 160 -3.58 1.98 8.73
C THR A 160 -4.04 2.66 10.03
N GLU A 161 -3.12 3.23 10.80
CA GLU A 161 -3.38 4.01 12.02
C GLU A 161 -3.87 5.43 11.74
N LEU A 162 -3.79 5.89 10.48
CA LEU A 162 -4.24 7.24 10.11
C LEU A 162 -5.72 7.21 9.69
N PRO A 163 -6.47 8.30 9.97
CA PRO A 163 -7.85 8.44 9.47
C PRO A 163 -7.94 8.29 7.94
N ASN A 164 -6.96 8.84 7.23
CA ASN A 164 -6.82 8.74 5.78
C ASN A 164 -5.46 8.11 5.44
N PRO A 165 -5.40 6.80 5.21
CA PRO A 165 -4.18 6.14 4.76
C PRO A 165 -3.67 6.70 3.44
N ILE A 166 -2.38 6.46 3.14
CA ILE A 166 -1.80 6.84 1.86
C ILE A 166 -2.46 6.09 0.70
N GLY A 167 -2.50 6.73 -0.48
CA GLY A 167 -3.07 6.12 -1.69
C GLY A 167 -2.13 5.12 -2.36
N ALA A 168 -0.84 5.46 -2.43
CA ALA A 168 0.18 4.63 -3.07
C ALA A 168 1.56 4.86 -2.44
N PHE A 169 2.50 3.98 -2.74
CA PHE A 169 3.91 4.16 -2.38
C PHE A 169 4.84 3.63 -3.47
N LEU A 170 6.07 4.15 -3.45
CA LEU A 170 7.18 3.74 -4.29
C LEU A 170 8.29 3.15 -3.42
N LEU A 171 8.91 2.05 -3.87
CA LEU A 171 10.17 1.53 -3.34
C LEU A 171 11.19 1.41 -4.48
N HIS A 172 12.33 2.08 -4.36
CA HIS A 172 13.47 1.97 -5.28
C HIS A 172 14.57 1.11 -4.63
N ASN A 173 14.90 -0.02 -5.23
CA ASN A 173 15.93 -0.91 -4.70
C ASN A 173 17.33 -0.44 -5.06
N ILE A 174 17.97 0.27 -4.15
CA ILE A 174 19.35 0.77 -4.33
C ILE A 174 20.35 -0.36 -4.15
N GLN A 175 20.15 -1.20 -3.14
CA GLN A 175 21.02 -2.33 -2.82
C GLN A 175 20.16 -3.50 -2.31
N PRO A 176 20.13 -4.64 -3.03
CA PRO A 176 19.46 -5.83 -2.55
C PRO A 176 20.11 -6.41 -1.29
N ALA A 177 19.38 -7.22 -0.53
CA ALA A 177 19.91 -7.97 0.60
C ALA A 177 20.96 -8.99 0.14
N TYR A 178 21.86 -9.39 1.04
CA TYR A 178 22.78 -10.51 0.79
C TYR A 178 22.00 -11.81 0.54
N LYS A 179 20.96 -12.07 1.38
CA LYS A 179 20.07 -13.22 1.24
C LYS A 179 18.69 -12.90 1.79
N GLY A 180 17.64 -13.39 1.14
CA GLY A 180 16.24 -13.13 1.53
C GLY A 180 15.75 -11.73 1.14
N GLY A 181 14.74 -11.23 1.85
CA GLY A 181 14.20 -9.88 1.64
C GLY A 181 13.33 -9.72 0.40
N ALA A 182 12.83 -10.82 -0.17
CA ALA A 182 11.83 -10.77 -1.23
C ALA A 182 10.56 -10.10 -0.73
N ASN A 183 9.88 -9.37 -1.62
CA ASN A 183 8.59 -8.79 -1.32
C ASN A 183 7.49 -9.80 -1.64
N ARG A 184 6.41 -9.76 -0.89
CA ARG A 184 5.21 -10.55 -1.16
C ARG A 184 4.04 -9.59 -1.34
N PHE A 185 3.11 -9.96 -2.22
CA PHE A 185 1.93 -9.16 -2.51
C PHE A 185 0.68 -10.02 -2.54
N VAL A 186 -0.43 -9.45 -2.10
CA VAL A 186 -1.78 -10.02 -2.22
C VAL A 186 -2.70 -8.94 -2.78
N ASN A 187 -3.44 -9.26 -3.83
CA ASN A 187 -4.46 -8.39 -4.39
C ASN A 187 -5.74 -8.53 -3.55
N ALA A 188 -6.24 -7.42 -2.99
CA ALA A 188 -7.38 -7.43 -2.11
C ALA A 188 -8.70 -7.78 -2.83
N TYR A 189 -8.86 -7.47 -4.12
CA TYR A 189 -10.04 -7.91 -4.88
C TYR A 189 -10.06 -9.44 -5.00
N THR A 190 -8.93 -10.05 -5.39
CA THR A 190 -8.81 -11.52 -5.46
C THR A 190 -9.02 -12.17 -4.09
N LEU A 191 -8.49 -11.54 -3.02
CA LEU A 191 -8.70 -12.00 -1.65
C LEU A 191 -10.19 -11.98 -1.27
N LEU A 192 -10.90 -10.88 -1.57
CA LEU A 192 -12.31 -10.75 -1.25
C LEU A 192 -13.17 -11.73 -2.04
N ASP A 193 -12.87 -11.96 -3.32
CA ASP A 193 -13.57 -12.97 -4.12
C ASP A 193 -13.40 -14.36 -3.50
N ARG A 194 -12.16 -14.71 -3.12
CA ARG A 194 -11.88 -16.01 -2.50
C ARG A 194 -12.57 -16.17 -1.13
N LEU A 195 -12.60 -15.12 -0.33
CA LEU A 195 -13.34 -15.12 0.94
C LEU A 195 -14.86 -15.25 0.74
N ALA A 196 -15.40 -14.62 -0.31
CA ALA A 196 -16.81 -14.74 -0.66
C ALA A 196 -17.19 -16.13 -1.20
N GLU A 197 -16.26 -16.82 -1.88
CA GLU A 197 -16.43 -18.23 -2.29
C GLU A 197 -16.49 -19.18 -1.08
N ILE A 198 -15.73 -18.90 -0.03
CA ILE A 198 -15.76 -19.67 1.22
C ILE A 198 -17.08 -19.44 1.94
N ASP A 199 -17.44 -18.18 2.20
CA ASP A 199 -18.72 -17.76 2.76
C ASP A 199 -18.95 -16.27 2.41
N PRO A 200 -20.00 -15.92 1.67
CA PRO A 200 -20.33 -14.52 1.36
C PRO A 200 -20.46 -13.62 2.58
N ALA A 201 -20.85 -14.16 3.74
CA ALA A 201 -20.97 -13.42 5.00
C ALA A 201 -19.62 -12.88 5.51
N ASN A 202 -18.49 -13.43 5.06
CA ASN A 202 -17.16 -12.95 5.42
C ASN A 202 -16.97 -11.47 5.05
N ILE A 203 -17.50 -11.06 3.89
CA ILE A 203 -17.38 -9.69 3.42
C ILE A 203 -18.15 -8.72 4.31
N ASP A 204 -19.35 -9.11 4.77
CA ASP A 204 -20.16 -8.29 5.67
C ASP A 204 -19.48 -8.11 7.04
N VAL A 205 -18.75 -9.11 7.51
CA VAL A 205 -17.94 -9.00 8.73
C VAL A 205 -16.82 -8.00 8.54
N LEU A 206 -16.06 -8.06 7.43
CA LEU A 206 -14.93 -7.16 7.15
C LEU A 206 -15.37 -5.70 6.90
N ARG A 207 -16.66 -5.46 6.59
CA ARG A 207 -17.25 -4.13 6.48
C ARG A 207 -17.67 -3.52 7.81
N ARG A 208 -17.69 -4.30 8.90
CA ARG A 208 -17.93 -3.75 10.25
C ARG A 208 -16.74 -2.89 10.71
N PRO A 209 -16.96 -1.92 11.62
CA PRO A 209 -15.86 -1.08 12.10
C PRO A 209 -14.93 -1.86 13.05
N PHE A 210 -13.64 -1.83 12.80
CA PHE A 210 -12.58 -2.37 13.66
C PHE A 210 -11.73 -1.23 14.22
N PHE A 211 -11.15 -1.44 15.39
CA PHE A 211 -10.13 -0.53 15.90
C PHE A 211 -8.75 -0.98 15.44
N PHE A 212 -8.01 -0.06 14.79
CA PHE A 212 -6.60 -0.19 14.49
C PHE A 212 -5.81 0.58 15.56
N ASP A 213 -5.16 -0.14 16.47
CA ASP A 213 -4.44 0.42 17.61
C ASP A 213 -2.95 0.11 17.52
N THR A 214 -2.12 1.15 17.42
CA THR A 214 -0.65 1.00 17.37
C THR A 214 -0.04 0.56 18.70
N ALA A 215 -0.83 0.53 19.78
CA ALA A 215 -0.38 0.41 21.17
C ALA A 215 0.60 1.51 21.62
N ARG A 216 0.73 2.60 20.84
CA ARG A 216 1.60 3.77 21.12
C ARG A 216 0.81 5.06 21.30
N GLY A 217 -0.52 4.97 21.31
CA GLY A 217 -1.44 6.08 21.52
C GLY A 217 -2.24 6.49 20.28
N GLU A 218 -1.85 6.04 19.09
CA GLU A 218 -2.66 6.22 17.88
C GLU A 218 -3.68 5.09 17.78
N ARG A 219 -4.95 5.46 17.63
CA ARG A 219 -6.06 4.53 17.42
C ARG A 219 -7.08 5.12 16.49
N VAL A 220 -7.50 4.35 15.50
CA VAL A 220 -8.55 4.75 14.56
C VAL A 220 -9.60 3.63 14.45
N GLU A 221 -10.87 4.01 14.35
CA GLU A 221 -11.97 3.10 14.05
C GLU A 221 -12.29 3.18 12.55
N SER A 222 -12.25 2.05 11.87
CA SER A 222 -12.52 1.95 10.43
C SER A 222 -12.88 0.52 10.05
N PRO A 223 -13.69 0.29 9.01
CA PRO A 223 -13.84 -1.03 8.43
C PRO A 223 -12.51 -1.49 7.79
N ILE A 224 -12.34 -2.81 7.67
CA ILE A 224 -11.26 -3.41 6.87
C ILE A 224 -11.56 -3.22 5.37
N VAL A 225 -12.82 -3.38 4.98
CA VAL A 225 -13.31 -3.23 3.61
C VAL A 225 -14.25 -2.04 3.53
N SER A 226 -13.88 -1.06 2.73
CA SER A 226 -14.76 0.05 2.35
C SER A 226 -14.58 0.40 0.87
N TYR A 227 -15.46 1.25 0.36
CA TYR A 227 -15.41 1.74 -1.01
C TYR A 227 -15.56 3.26 -0.99
N ASP A 228 -14.85 3.94 -1.87
CA ASP A 228 -15.02 5.38 -2.06
C ASP A 228 -16.31 5.70 -2.84
N ASP A 229 -16.61 6.98 -3.02
CA ASP A 229 -17.81 7.46 -3.73
C ASP A 229 -17.84 7.03 -5.21
N GLN A 230 -16.72 6.58 -5.75
CA GLN A 230 -16.58 6.07 -7.12
C GLN A 230 -16.67 4.54 -7.18
N GLY A 231 -16.79 3.87 -6.04
CA GLY A 231 -16.83 2.42 -5.94
C GLY A 231 -15.45 1.75 -5.94
N ASN A 232 -14.37 2.49 -5.77
CA ASN A 232 -13.04 1.91 -5.65
C ASN A 232 -12.83 1.35 -4.25
N LEU A 233 -12.21 0.17 -4.17
CA LEU A 233 -11.90 -0.50 -2.92
C LEU A 233 -10.90 0.33 -2.09
N ASP A 234 -11.15 0.41 -0.79
CA ASP A 234 -10.19 0.81 0.23
C ASP A 234 -10.07 -0.32 1.24
N PHE A 235 -9.00 -1.13 1.09
CA PHE A 235 -8.72 -2.27 1.93
C PHE A 235 -7.66 -1.88 2.96
N ARG A 236 -8.03 -1.93 4.23
CA ARG A 236 -7.17 -1.55 5.37
C ARG A 236 -6.79 -2.78 6.18
N TRP A 237 -5.51 -3.09 6.26
CA TRP A 237 -5.05 -4.27 6.98
C TRP A 237 -3.70 -4.06 7.67
N MET A 238 -3.66 -4.29 8.94
CA MET A 238 -2.46 -4.50 9.74
C MET A 238 -2.86 -5.40 10.92
N TYR A 239 -2.59 -6.68 10.80
CA TYR A 239 -3.07 -7.68 11.78
C TYR A 239 -2.72 -7.32 13.23
N ALA A 240 -1.49 -6.86 13.47
CA ALA A 240 -1.06 -6.46 14.80
C ALA A 240 -1.90 -5.32 15.40
N PHE A 241 -2.31 -4.36 14.57
CA PHE A 241 -3.13 -3.22 15.01
C PHE A 241 -4.59 -3.62 15.22
N ILE A 242 -5.08 -4.56 14.42
CA ILE A 242 -6.41 -5.16 14.60
C ILE A 242 -6.46 -5.94 15.92
N GLU A 243 -5.46 -6.78 16.22
CA GLU A 243 -5.36 -7.52 17.49
C GLU A 243 -5.22 -6.58 18.70
N ASN A 244 -4.40 -5.54 18.60
CA ASN A 244 -4.30 -4.52 19.65
C ASN A 244 -5.63 -3.78 19.85
N GLY A 245 -6.39 -3.57 18.77
CA GLY A 245 -7.71 -2.92 18.77
C GLY A 245 -8.86 -3.83 19.24
N ARG A 246 -8.65 -5.15 19.30
CA ARG A 246 -9.65 -6.15 19.67
C ARG A 246 -10.42 -5.81 20.97
N PRO A 247 -9.79 -5.39 22.08
CA PRO A 247 -10.50 -5.07 23.31
C PRO A 247 -11.50 -3.91 23.17
N TYR A 248 -11.37 -3.09 22.13
CA TYR A 248 -12.23 -1.93 21.85
C TYR A 248 -13.28 -2.22 20.79
N THR A 249 -13.12 -3.31 20.02
CA THR A 249 -14.05 -3.76 18.97
C THR A 249 -15.22 -4.52 19.58
N LYS A 250 -16.31 -3.82 19.88
CA LYS A 250 -17.44 -4.33 20.69
C LYS A 250 -18.16 -5.56 20.10
N HIS A 251 -18.10 -5.75 18.79
CA HIS A 251 -18.73 -6.86 18.08
C HIS A 251 -17.77 -8.03 17.83
N TRP A 252 -16.62 -8.07 18.49
CA TRP A 252 -15.68 -9.19 18.37
C TRP A 252 -16.23 -10.44 19.03
N ASP A 253 -16.60 -11.42 18.22
CA ASP A 253 -17.13 -12.71 18.59
C ASP A 253 -16.39 -13.84 17.83
N ASP A 254 -16.84 -15.07 17.99
CA ASP A 254 -16.22 -16.24 17.33
C ASP A 254 -16.36 -16.15 15.80
N GLN A 255 -17.41 -15.52 15.25
CA GLN A 255 -17.56 -15.29 13.82
C GLN A 255 -16.49 -14.33 13.31
N VAL A 256 -16.28 -13.20 13.99
CA VAL A 256 -15.22 -12.24 13.63
C VAL A 256 -13.86 -12.90 13.67
N GLN A 257 -13.55 -13.67 14.73
CA GLN A 257 -12.28 -14.39 14.83
C GLN A 257 -12.10 -15.36 13.65
N SER A 258 -13.13 -16.13 13.31
CA SER A 258 -13.09 -17.07 12.19
C SER A 258 -12.83 -16.39 10.86
N VAL A 259 -13.41 -15.19 10.63
CA VAL A 259 -13.18 -14.41 9.40
C VAL A 259 -11.77 -13.84 9.35
N ILE A 260 -11.23 -13.35 10.47
CA ILE A 260 -9.83 -12.90 10.54
C ILE A 260 -8.88 -14.06 10.23
N ASP A 261 -9.09 -15.23 10.82
CA ASP A 261 -8.26 -16.42 10.56
C ASP A 261 -8.37 -16.89 9.11
N ALA A 262 -9.57 -16.91 8.53
CA ALA A 262 -9.80 -17.20 7.12
C ALA A 262 -9.07 -16.18 6.21
N THR A 263 -9.09 -14.90 6.56
CA THR A 263 -8.41 -13.84 5.83
C THR A 263 -6.90 -14.07 5.81
N LEU A 264 -6.29 -14.38 6.96
CA LEU A 264 -4.87 -14.70 7.07
C LEU A 264 -4.48 -15.92 6.23
N SER A 265 -5.26 -17.00 6.34
CA SER A 265 -5.02 -18.24 5.58
C SER A 265 -5.14 -18.00 4.07
N THR A 266 -6.15 -17.24 3.64
CA THR A 266 -6.36 -16.93 2.22
C THR A 266 -5.26 -16.01 1.67
N MET A 267 -4.75 -15.07 2.45
CA MET A 267 -3.58 -14.26 2.05
C MET A 267 -2.35 -15.15 1.80
N GLU A 268 -2.11 -16.15 2.63
CA GLU A 268 -1.00 -17.08 2.44
C GLU A 268 -1.15 -17.92 1.16
N GLU A 269 -2.37 -18.34 0.83
CA GLU A 269 -2.70 -19.06 -0.40
C GLU A 269 -2.45 -18.21 -1.66
N LEU A 270 -2.83 -16.92 -1.62
CA LEU A 270 -2.89 -16.03 -2.79
C LEU A 270 -1.62 -15.20 -3.03
N ARG A 271 -0.68 -15.19 -2.09
CA ARG A 271 0.50 -14.35 -2.19
C ARG A 271 1.39 -14.70 -3.38
N ILE A 272 1.87 -13.66 -4.05
CA ILE A 272 2.96 -13.76 -5.03
C ILE A 272 4.25 -13.23 -4.42
N THR A 273 5.39 -13.73 -4.89
CA THR A 273 6.72 -13.29 -4.44
C THR A 273 7.42 -12.51 -5.54
N VAL A 274 7.96 -11.35 -5.19
CA VAL A 274 8.67 -10.44 -6.10
C VAL A 274 10.05 -10.13 -5.52
N THR A 275 11.09 -10.53 -6.22
CA THR A 275 12.47 -10.16 -5.89
C THR A 275 12.92 -9.01 -6.78
N LEU A 276 13.08 -7.82 -6.20
CA LEU A 276 13.53 -6.65 -6.92
C LEU A 276 15.05 -6.74 -7.17
N ALA A 277 15.45 -6.56 -8.41
CA ALA A 277 16.86 -6.39 -8.77
C ALA A 277 17.37 -5.00 -8.34
N ARG A 278 18.69 -4.80 -8.36
CA ARG A 278 19.27 -3.47 -8.12
C ARG A 278 18.80 -2.49 -9.19
N GLY A 279 18.22 -1.40 -8.77
CA GLY A 279 17.68 -0.36 -9.64
C GLY A 279 16.18 -0.48 -9.86
N ASP A 280 15.56 -1.62 -9.64
CA ASP A 280 14.12 -1.74 -9.80
C ASP A 280 13.37 -0.76 -8.91
N ILE A 281 12.35 -0.12 -9.50
CA ILE A 281 11.42 0.75 -8.79
C ILE A 281 10.04 0.13 -8.87
N ILE A 282 9.51 -0.31 -7.73
CA ILE A 282 8.12 -0.77 -7.66
C ILE A 282 7.22 0.34 -7.15
N VAL A 283 6.07 0.52 -7.80
CA VAL A 283 4.99 1.43 -7.38
C VAL A 283 3.77 0.58 -7.07
N VAL A 284 3.14 0.82 -5.93
CA VAL A 284 2.08 -0.04 -5.38
C VAL A 284 0.87 0.80 -4.97
N ASN A 285 -0.32 0.39 -5.40
CA ASN A 285 -1.59 0.93 -4.93
C ASN A 285 -1.89 0.40 -3.53
N ASN A 286 -1.76 1.23 -2.53
CA ASN A 286 -1.91 0.85 -1.13
C ASN A 286 -3.35 0.51 -0.72
N ARG A 287 -4.34 0.93 -1.52
CA ARG A 287 -5.76 0.70 -1.21
C ARG A 287 -6.25 -0.68 -1.60
N MET A 288 -5.55 -1.34 -2.54
CA MET A 288 -5.95 -2.65 -3.04
C MET A 288 -4.85 -3.71 -2.97
N MET A 289 -3.65 -3.33 -2.53
CA MET A 289 -2.50 -4.22 -2.48
C MET A 289 -1.98 -4.35 -1.05
N LEU A 290 -2.08 -5.54 -0.50
CA LEU A 290 -1.31 -5.88 0.69
C LEU A 290 0.11 -6.23 0.26
N HIS A 291 1.06 -5.85 1.11
CA HIS A 291 2.46 -6.15 0.87
C HIS A 291 3.15 -6.65 2.13
N ALA A 292 4.18 -7.43 1.92
CA ALA A 292 5.00 -8.03 2.96
C ALA A 292 6.45 -8.13 2.49
N ARG A 293 7.34 -8.54 3.37
CA ARG A 293 8.74 -8.78 3.03
C ARG A 293 9.29 -9.92 3.88
N ASP A 294 9.95 -10.85 3.22
CA ASP A 294 10.70 -11.91 3.92
C ASP A 294 11.80 -11.32 4.80
N ALA A 295 12.12 -12.01 5.88
CA ALA A 295 13.33 -11.71 6.64
C ALA A 295 14.56 -11.74 5.71
N PHE A 296 15.60 -10.97 6.05
CA PHE A 296 16.83 -10.95 5.29
C PHE A 296 18.06 -10.98 6.17
N GLU A 297 19.17 -11.44 5.57
CA GLU A 297 20.46 -11.54 6.21
C GLU A 297 21.38 -10.43 5.69
N ASN A 298 22.10 -9.79 6.60
CA ASN A 298 23.24 -8.93 6.29
C ASN A 298 24.53 -9.76 6.35
N HIS A 299 25.53 -9.38 5.57
CA HIS A 299 26.85 -10.02 5.59
C HIS A 299 27.94 -8.95 5.68
N PRO A 300 29.02 -9.14 6.46
CA PRO A 300 30.07 -8.13 6.63
C PRO A 300 30.72 -7.66 5.33
N ASP A 301 30.90 -8.58 4.38
CA ASP A 301 31.55 -8.31 3.10
C ASP A 301 30.57 -7.90 1.98
N HIS A 302 29.28 -7.67 2.32
CA HIS A 302 28.27 -7.27 1.36
C HIS A 302 27.61 -5.97 1.80
N PRO A 303 27.43 -4.98 0.90
CA PRO A 303 26.71 -3.76 1.25
C PRO A 303 25.33 -4.06 1.82
N PRO A 304 24.91 -3.39 2.90
CA PRO A 304 23.63 -3.65 3.54
C PRO A 304 22.46 -3.31 2.61
N ARG A 305 21.36 -4.07 2.75
CA ARG A 305 20.12 -3.81 2.02
C ARG A 305 19.68 -2.36 2.18
N TRP A 306 19.34 -1.72 1.07
CA TRP A 306 18.90 -0.33 1.04
C TRP A 306 17.86 -0.08 -0.03
N LEU A 307 16.68 0.41 0.37
CA LEU A 307 15.68 0.96 -0.52
C LEU A 307 15.39 2.43 -0.17
N LEU A 308 14.92 3.16 -1.17
CA LEU A 308 14.28 4.45 -0.97
C LEU A 308 12.77 4.25 -1.01
N ARG A 309 12.04 5.00 -0.19
CA ARG A 309 10.59 4.98 -0.16
C ARG A 309 10.01 6.38 -0.29
N THR A 310 8.95 6.52 -1.08
CA THR A 310 8.10 7.71 -1.16
C THR A 310 6.65 7.31 -1.04
N TRP A 311 5.87 8.10 -0.31
CA TRP A 311 4.43 7.94 -0.15
C TRP A 311 3.67 8.96 -0.98
N PHE A 312 2.48 8.58 -1.49
CA PHE A 312 1.59 9.42 -2.30
C PHE A 312 0.19 9.49 -1.66
N LYS A 313 -0.47 10.66 -1.90
CA LYS A 313 -1.89 10.81 -1.58
C LYS A 313 -2.76 10.01 -2.51
#